data_d4d957d371a46a2a1b00f2b5f96aab64
#
_entry.id   d4d957d371a46a2a1b00f2b5f96aab64
#
_cell.length_a   1.000
_cell.length_b   1.000
_cell.length_c   1.000
_cell.angle_alpha   90.00
_cell.angle_beta   90.00
_cell.angle_gamma   90.00
#
_symmetry.space_group_name_H-M   'P 1'
#
loop_
_entity.id
_entity.type
_entity.pdbx_description
1 polymer ?
#
loop_
_entity_poly.entity_id
_entity_poly.type
_entity_poly.pdbx_seq_one_letter_code
_entity_poly.pdbx_strand_id
1 'polypeptide(L)'
;TGQQAMTKAGKLRKDGKKAIAKREVHRVQILDPATGTGTFLAEVIKQISPKIQDIAPAMWSKYIEDDLIPRLHGFELLMASYAMCHMKLDMILTEMGYKPTKEPPRLSVYLTNSLEEGEPANQALPFTQWLSREAKGANTIKRDMPIMCVMGNPPYLGEGGVSEGCIGDLMDDYKKEP
;
A
#
# COMPACT_ATOMS: atom_id res chain seq x y z
N THR A 1 17.72 9.58 17.81
CA THR A 1 16.59 10.53 17.81
C THR A 1 16.04 10.62 16.40
N GLY A 2 15.24 9.61 15.99
CA GLY A 2 14.55 9.63 14.74
C GLY A 2 13.32 10.51 14.84
N GLN A 3 13.46 11.82 14.59
CA GLN A 3 12.29 12.63 14.30
C GLN A 3 11.63 12.06 13.04
N GLN A 4 10.45 11.54 13.20
CA GLN A 4 9.58 11.14 12.10
C GLN A 4 9.26 12.39 11.30
N ALA A 5 9.95 12.59 10.18
CA ALA A 5 9.67 13.71 9.33
C ALA A 5 8.35 13.43 8.59
N MET A 6 7.28 14.07 9.03
CA MET A 6 6.01 14.09 8.32
C MET A 6 6.18 14.96 7.07
N THR A 7 5.89 14.41 5.91
CA THR A 7 5.86 15.18 4.66
C THR A 7 4.42 15.56 4.38
N LYS A 8 4.16 16.84 4.13
CA LYS A 8 2.86 17.29 3.64
C LYS A 8 2.67 16.79 2.22
N ALA A 9 1.97 15.69 2.03
CA ALA A 9 1.59 15.23 0.71
C ALA A 9 0.37 16.03 0.24
N GLY A 10 0.49 16.66 -0.91
CA GLY A 10 -0.63 17.27 -1.59
C GLY A 10 -0.25 18.44 -2.48
N LYS A 11 0.03 18.22 -3.74
CA LYS A 11 -0.21 19.24 -4.76
C LYS A 11 -1.71 19.33 -4.97
N LEU A 12 -2.28 20.50 -4.64
CA LEU A 12 -3.63 20.86 -5.04
C LEU A 12 -3.72 20.84 -6.57
N ARG A 13 -4.41 19.88 -7.16
CA ARG A 13 -4.93 20.02 -8.51
C ARG A 13 -6.04 21.05 -8.48
N LYS A 14 -5.81 22.17 -9.16
CA LYS A 14 -6.84 23.18 -9.44
C LYS A 14 -7.75 22.69 -10.57
N ASP A 15 -8.55 21.71 -10.31
CA ASP A 15 -9.70 21.38 -11.14
C ASP A 15 -10.94 21.82 -10.36
N GLY A 16 -11.22 23.10 -10.34
CA GLY A 16 -12.47 23.78 -10.03
C GLY A 16 -13.47 23.23 -8.99
N LYS A 17 -13.29 22.06 -8.41
CA LYS A 17 -14.24 21.42 -7.48
C LYS A 17 -13.52 20.55 -6.43
N LYS A 18 -13.46 21.09 -5.20
CA LYS A 18 -12.98 20.54 -3.93
C LYS A 18 -11.45 20.54 -3.75
N ALA A 19 -11.02 21.46 -2.91
CA ALA A 19 -9.69 21.41 -2.30
C ALA A 19 -9.55 20.10 -1.52
N ILE A 20 -8.66 19.22 -1.94
CA ILE A 20 -8.26 18.05 -1.17
C ILE A 20 -7.48 18.57 0.03
N ALA A 21 -7.99 18.32 1.23
CA ALA A 21 -7.30 18.69 2.46
C ALA A 21 -5.90 18.08 2.45
N LYS A 22 -4.87 18.91 2.71
CA LYS A 22 -3.49 18.43 2.87
C LYS A 22 -3.46 17.42 4.03
N ARG A 23 -3.22 16.16 3.73
CA ARG A 23 -3.03 15.12 4.73
C ARG A 23 -1.55 15.00 5.02
N GLU A 24 -1.18 15.06 6.28
CA GLU A 24 0.17 14.72 6.71
C GLU A 24 0.29 13.19 6.68
N VAL A 25 1.37 12.71 6.04
CA VAL A 25 1.66 11.27 5.93
C VAL A 25 3.11 11.02 6.35
N HIS A 26 3.39 9.82 6.81
CA HIS A 26 4.75 9.42 7.15
C HIS A 26 5.67 9.60 5.93
N ARG A 27 6.87 10.14 6.13
CA ARG A 27 7.82 10.42 5.05
C ARG A 27 8.19 9.15 4.25
N VAL A 28 8.41 8.03 4.95
CA VAL A 28 8.75 6.76 4.32
C VAL A 28 7.48 5.97 4.07
N GLN A 29 6.98 6.02 2.85
CA GLN A 29 5.88 5.20 2.36
C GLN A 29 6.46 4.01 1.60
N ILE A 30 5.99 2.81 1.91
CA ILE A 30 6.50 1.54 1.39
C ILE A 30 5.41 0.87 0.58
N LEU A 31 5.72 0.46 -0.64
CA LEU A 31 4.81 -0.26 -1.53
C LEU A 31 5.42 -1.60 -1.96
N ASP A 32 4.64 -2.65 -1.81
CA ASP A 32 4.85 -3.94 -2.47
C ASP A 32 3.83 -4.08 -3.61
N PRO A 33 4.23 -3.91 -4.88
CA PRO A 33 3.30 -3.94 -6.02
C PRO A 33 2.87 -5.36 -6.43
N ALA A 34 3.45 -6.39 -5.84
CA ALA A 34 3.13 -7.79 -6.08
C ALA A 34 3.18 -8.57 -4.76
N THR A 35 2.30 -8.18 -3.85
CA THR A 35 2.36 -8.52 -2.43
C THR A 35 2.33 -10.02 -2.16
N GLY A 36 1.69 -10.80 -3.02
CA GLY A 36 1.51 -12.23 -2.78
C GLY A 36 0.81 -12.48 -1.45
N THR A 37 1.41 -13.33 -0.64
CA THR A 37 0.96 -13.59 0.75
C THR A 37 1.52 -12.62 1.78
N GLY A 38 2.07 -11.47 1.35
CA GLY A 38 2.55 -10.40 2.24
C GLY A 38 3.92 -10.64 2.86
N THR A 39 4.79 -11.41 2.22
CA THR A 39 6.09 -11.78 2.82
C THR A 39 6.99 -10.58 3.05
N PHE A 40 7.12 -9.68 2.08
CA PHE A 40 7.94 -8.47 2.24
C PHE A 40 7.38 -7.51 3.28
N LEU A 41 6.07 -7.27 3.25
CA LEU A 41 5.41 -6.40 4.25
C LEU A 41 5.54 -6.98 5.67
N ALA A 42 5.41 -8.30 5.81
CA ALA A 42 5.62 -9.00 7.07
C ALA A 42 7.05 -8.81 7.59
N GLU A 43 8.03 -8.92 6.72
CA GLU A 43 9.43 -8.73 7.10
C GLU A 43 9.72 -7.29 7.51
N VAL A 44 9.14 -6.31 6.82
CA VAL A 44 9.22 -4.89 7.24
C VAL A 44 8.68 -4.69 8.66
N ILE A 45 7.53 -5.28 8.98
CA ILE A 45 6.96 -5.21 10.32
C ILE A 45 7.93 -5.81 11.35
N LYS A 46 8.48 -6.99 11.08
CA LYS A 46 9.44 -7.66 11.96
C LYS A 46 10.72 -6.85 12.18
N GLN A 47 11.21 -6.17 11.16
CA GLN A 47 12.42 -5.33 11.25
C GLN A 47 12.19 -4.03 12.02
N ILE A 48 10.98 -3.50 12.00
CA ILE A 48 10.64 -2.26 12.70
C ILE A 48 10.28 -2.52 14.16
N SER A 49 9.58 -3.62 14.43
CA SER A 49 9.04 -3.95 15.75
C SER A 49 10.05 -3.84 16.90
N PRO A 50 11.23 -4.51 16.86
CA PRO A 50 12.17 -4.43 17.97
C PRO A 50 12.68 -3.01 18.19
N LYS A 51 12.89 -2.23 17.13
CA LYS A 51 13.39 -0.86 17.23
C LYS A 51 12.45 0.08 18.00
N ILE A 52 11.16 -0.19 17.95
CA ILE A 52 10.14 0.61 18.66
C ILE A 52 9.85 0.01 20.03
N GLN A 53 9.72 -1.31 20.12
CA GLN A 53 9.41 -1.98 21.39
C GLN A 53 10.54 -1.85 22.42
N ASP A 54 11.79 -1.87 21.99
CA ASP A 54 12.95 -1.68 22.86
C ASP A 54 12.99 -0.28 23.48
N ILE A 55 12.50 0.74 22.77
CA ILE A 55 12.52 2.13 23.21
C ILE A 55 11.25 2.52 23.97
N ALA A 56 10.09 2.11 23.47
CA ALA A 56 8.79 2.54 23.98
C ALA A 56 7.71 1.45 23.86
N PRO A 57 7.80 0.35 24.61
CA PRO A 57 6.89 -0.79 24.48
C PRO A 57 5.43 -0.41 24.71
N ALA A 58 5.15 0.51 25.62
CA ALA A 58 3.80 0.98 25.91
C ALA A 58 3.14 1.74 24.76
N MET A 59 3.93 2.26 23.81
CA MET A 59 3.44 2.99 22.65
C MET A 59 3.29 2.12 21.41
N TRP A 60 3.64 0.85 21.48
CA TRP A 60 3.68 -0.05 20.33
C TRP A 60 2.34 -0.14 19.58
N SER A 61 1.24 -0.39 20.29
CA SER A 61 -0.07 -0.47 19.65
C SER A 61 -0.49 0.83 18.97
N LYS A 62 -0.25 1.95 19.62
CA LYS A 62 -0.52 3.27 19.05
C LYS A 62 0.35 3.55 17.81
N TYR A 63 1.64 3.19 17.87
CA TYR A 63 2.54 3.32 16.73
C TYR A 63 2.09 2.49 15.53
N ILE A 64 1.60 1.26 15.76
CA ILE A 64 1.02 0.43 14.68
C ILE A 64 -0.13 1.16 13.99
N GLU A 65 -1.04 1.73 14.78
CA GLU A 65 -2.25 2.38 14.24
C GLU A 65 -1.98 3.69 13.53
N ASP A 66 -1.10 4.50 14.09
CA ASP A 66 -0.90 5.88 13.63
C ASP A 66 0.25 6.00 12.60
N ASP A 67 1.25 5.13 12.67
CA ASP A 67 2.47 5.24 11.87
C ASP A 67 2.79 4.01 11.00
N LEU A 68 2.64 2.79 11.52
CA LEU A 68 3.09 1.60 10.81
C LEU A 68 2.13 1.18 9.70
N ILE A 69 0.88 0.92 10.04
CA ILE A 69 -0.15 0.51 9.05
C ILE A 69 -0.35 1.56 7.96
N PRO A 70 -0.44 2.87 8.28
CA PRO A 70 -0.68 3.90 7.28
C PRO A 70 0.42 4.08 6.22
N ARG A 71 1.62 3.54 6.46
CA ARG A 71 2.75 3.65 5.52
C ARG A 71 3.08 2.37 4.75
N LEU A 72 2.39 1.26 5.04
CA LEU A 72 2.57 -0.02 4.36
C LEU A 72 1.46 -0.21 3.34
N HIS A 73 1.84 -0.32 2.08
CA HIS A 73 0.91 -0.48 0.96
C HIS A 73 1.23 -1.74 0.19
N GLY A 74 0.21 -2.41 -0.32
CA GLY A 74 0.37 -3.59 -1.13
C GLY A 74 -0.68 -3.69 -2.22
N PHE A 75 -0.30 -4.26 -3.36
CA PHE A 75 -1.21 -4.62 -4.45
C PHE A 75 -1.10 -6.10 -4.74
N GLU A 76 -2.23 -6.74 -4.89
CA GLU A 76 -2.31 -8.16 -5.23
C GLU A 76 -3.44 -8.38 -6.23
N LEU A 77 -3.20 -9.20 -7.23
CA LEU A 77 -4.17 -9.51 -8.28
C LEU A 77 -5.06 -10.70 -7.92
N LEU A 78 -4.51 -11.67 -7.18
CA LEU A 78 -5.19 -12.92 -6.86
C LEU A 78 -5.90 -12.83 -5.52
N MET A 79 -7.20 -13.09 -5.50
CA MET A 79 -8.05 -13.04 -4.31
C MET A 79 -7.52 -13.92 -3.17
N ALA A 80 -7.05 -15.14 -3.48
CA ALA A 80 -6.55 -16.06 -2.46
C ALA A 80 -5.29 -15.51 -1.77
N SER A 81 -4.32 -15.02 -2.53
CA SER A 81 -3.10 -14.41 -2.01
C SER A 81 -3.41 -13.15 -1.21
N TYR A 82 -4.32 -12.31 -1.70
CA TYR A 82 -4.81 -11.13 -1.00
C TYR A 82 -5.39 -11.47 0.38
N ALA A 83 -6.28 -12.46 0.45
CA ALA A 83 -6.88 -12.89 1.72
C ALA A 83 -5.81 -13.45 2.68
N MET A 84 -4.90 -14.28 2.18
CA MET A 84 -3.78 -14.81 2.97
C MET A 84 -2.86 -13.71 3.47
N CYS A 85 -2.60 -12.68 2.67
CA CYS A 85 -1.80 -11.53 3.08
C CYS A 85 -2.42 -10.82 4.28
N HIS A 86 -3.70 -10.49 4.22
CA HIS A 86 -4.42 -9.86 5.34
C HIS A 86 -4.35 -10.70 6.62
N MET A 87 -4.64 -12.01 6.52
CA MET A 87 -4.56 -12.92 7.65
C MET A 87 -3.16 -12.99 8.24
N LYS A 88 -2.14 -13.14 7.40
CA LYS A 88 -0.74 -13.24 7.84
C LYS A 88 -0.26 -11.98 8.54
N LEU A 89 -0.56 -10.81 7.99
CA LEU A 89 -0.16 -9.55 8.60
C LEU A 89 -0.85 -9.32 9.95
N ASP A 90 -2.15 -9.65 10.05
CA ASP A 90 -2.91 -9.57 11.29
C ASP A 90 -2.35 -10.53 12.37
N MET A 91 -2.05 -11.76 12.00
CA MET A 91 -1.41 -12.73 12.89
C MET A 91 -0.06 -12.23 13.40
N ILE A 92 0.80 -11.73 12.53
CA ILE A 92 2.13 -11.21 12.91
C ILE A 92 2.01 -10.02 13.86
N LEU A 93 1.12 -9.08 13.58
CA LEU A 93 0.89 -7.94 14.48
C LEU A 93 0.39 -8.43 15.86
N THR A 94 -0.51 -9.40 15.88
CA THR A 94 -1.03 -10.01 17.12
C THR A 94 0.07 -10.73 17.90
N GLU A 95 0.90 -11.55 17.24
CA GLU A 95 2.04 -12.24 17.83
C GLU A 95 3.07 -11.26 18.42
N MET A 96 3.21 -10.09 17.82
CA MET A 96 4.08 -9.01 18.29
C MET A 96 3.44 -8.15 19.40
N GLY A 97 2.29 -8.57 19.94
CA GLY A 97 1.63 -7.94 21.08
C GLY A 97 0.80 -6.71 20.72
N TYR A 98 0.40 -6.56 19.45
CA TYR A 98 -0.56 -5.53 19.07
C TYR A 98 -1.89 -5.77 19.78
N LYS A 99 -2.36 -4.74 20.46
CA LYS A 99 -3.69 -4.70 21.08
C LYS A 99 -4.37 -3.42 20.58
N PRO A 100 -5.47 -3.54 19.81
CA PRO A 100 -6.16 -2.36 19.30
C PRO A 100 -6.56 -1.40 20.42
N THR A 101 -6.22 -0.12 20.25
CA THR A 101 -6.59 0.95 21.18
C THR A 101 -7.89 1.61 20.79
N LYS A 102 -8.27 1.49 19.54
CA LYS A 102 -9.50 1.95 18.90
C LYS A 102 -9.91 0.94 17.81
N GLU A 103 -10.91 1.25 17.01
CA GLU A 103 -11.17 0.47 15.80
C GLU A 103 -9.90 0.40 14.95
N PRO A 104 -9.35 -0.81 14.68
CA PRO A 104 -8.07 -0.94 13.99
C PRO A 104 -8.16 -0.38 12.58
N PRO A 105 -7.14 0.38 12.13
CA PRO A 105 -7.10 0.86 10.76
C PRO A 105 -6.99 -0.31 9.80
N ARG A 106 -7.63 -0.20 8.65
CA ARG A 106 -7.51 -1.19 7.60
C ARG A 106 -6.07 -1.24 7.08
N LEU A 107 -5.54 -2.45 6.88
CA LEU A 107 -4.30 -2.66 6.14
C LEU A 107 -4.47 -2.14 4.70
N SER A 108 -3.52 -1.34 4.23
CA SER A 108 -3.54 -0.73 2.90
C SER A 108 -3.05 -1.72 1.81
N VAL A 109 -3.54 -2.95 1.88
CA VAL A 109 -3.39 -3.97 0.83
C VAL A 109 -4.67 -4.02 0.03
N TYR A 110 -4.58 -3.91 -1.30
CA TYR A 110 -5.72 -3.80 -2.21
C TYR A 110 -5.69 -4.89 -3.27
N LEU A 111 -6.86 -5.42 -3.56
CA LEU A 111 -7.05 -6.34 -4.69
C LEU A 111 -7.13 -5.51 -5.98
N THR A 112 -6.05 -5.50 -6.75
CA THR A 112 -5.93 -4.67 -7.96
C THR A 112 -4.83 -5.18 -8.88
N ASN A 113 -4.93 -4.86 -10.17
CA ASN A 113 -3.78 -4.92 -11.05
C ASN A 113 -2.85 -3.74 -10.75
N SER A 114 -1.58 -4.00 -10.48
CA SER A 114 -0.59 -2.96 -10.14
C SER A 114 -0.30 -2.00 -11.28
N LEU A 115 -0.42 -2.49 -12.51
CA LEU A 115 -0.04 -1.81 -13.74
C LEU A 115 -1.15 -0.98 -14.36
N GLU A 116 -2.38 -1.15 -13.90
CA GLU A 116 -3.57 -0.50 -14.43
C GLU A 116 -4.30 0.28 -13.34
N GLU A 117 -4.96 1.36 -13.73
CA GLU A 117 -5.91 2.02 -12.86
C GLU A 117 -7.21 1.22 -12.82
N GLY A 118 -7.65 0.86 -11.60
CA GLY A 118 -8.92 0.16 -11.43
C GLY A 118 -10.10 1.07 -11.77
N GLU A 119 -10.95 0.65 -12.70
CA GLU A 119 -12.21 1.32 -12.94
C GLU A 119 -13.23 0.99 -11.85
N PRO A 120 -14.01 1.97 -11.37
CA PRO A 120 -15.07 1.70 -10.42
C PRO A 120 -16.16 0.87 -11.11
N ALA A 121 -16.34 -0.37 -10.66
CA ALA A 121 -17.39 -1.26 -11.16
C ALA A 121 -18.80 -0.68 -10.91
N ASN A 122 -19.77 -1.09 -11.73
CA ASN A 122 -21.16 -0.69 -11.57
C ASN A 122 -21.72 -1.14 -10.21
N GLN A 123 -22.21 -0.19 -9.39
CA GLN A 123 -22.42 -0.37 -7.94
C GLN A 123 -23.73 -1.10 -7.59
N ALA A 124 -24.34 -1.84 -8.51
CA ALA A 124 -25.64 -2.47 -8.31
C ALA A 124 -25.64 -3.64 -7.28
N LEU A 125 -24.51 -4.31 -7.08
CA LEU A 125 -24.39 -5.47 -6.20
C LEU A 125 -23.38 -5.23 -5.07
N PRO A 126 -23.54 -5.84 -3.88
CA PRO A 126 -22.62 -5.69 -2.75
C PRO A 126 -21.17 -6.03 -3.09
N PHE A 127 -20.96 -7.06 -3.89
CA PHE A 127 -19.62 -7.47 -4.35
C PHE A 127 -18.98 -6.42 -5.26
N THR A 128 -19.74 -5.80 -6.16
CA THR A 128 -19.22 -4.73 -7.03
C THR A 128 -18.93 -3.45 -6.25
N GLN A 129 -19.68 -3.18 -5.19
CA GLN A 129 -19.37 -2.07 -4.27
C GLN A 129 -18.05 -2.30 -3.53
N TRP A 130 -17.78 -3.54 -3.10
CA TRP A 130 -16.52 -3.89 -2.47
C TRP A 130 -15.36 -3.74 -3.45
N LEU A 131 -15.46 -4.28 -4.67
CA LEU A 131 -14.44 -4.10 -5.72
C LEU A 131 -14.19 -2.63 -6.04
N SER A 132 -15.24 -1.81 -6.07
CA SER A 132 -15.10 -0.35 -6.27
C SER A 132 -14.32 0.33 -5.13
N ARG A 133 -14.46 -0.16 -3.90
CA ARG A 133 -13.67 0.35 -2.75
C ARG A 133 -12.20 -0.05 -2.88
N GLU A 134 -11.93 -1.29 -3.29
CA GLU A 134 -10.57 -1.77 -3.58
C GLU A 134 -9.91 -0.90 -4.66
N ALA A 135 -10.57 -0.71 -5.79
CA ALA A 135 -10.08 0.12 -6.89
C ALA A 135 -9.83 1.57 -6.46
N LYS A 136 -10.75 2.18 -5.73
CA LYS A 136 -10.58 3.56 -5.22
C LYS A 136 -9.40 3.68 -4.26
N GLY A 137 -9.25 2.73 -3.33
CA GLY A 137 -8.13 2.70 -2.39
C GLY A 137 -6.78 2.56 -3.11
N ALA A 138 -6.69 1.60 -4.04
CA ALA A 138 -5.51 1.40 -4.86
C ALA A 138 -5.15 2.64 -5.69
N ASN A 139 -6.13 3.24 -6.37
CA ASN A 139 -5.91 4.45 -7.18
C ASN A 139 -5.44 5.64 -6.34
N THR A 140 -5.91 5.77 -5.10
CA THR A 140 -5.41 6.79 -4.17
C THR A 140 -3.92 6.59 -3.89
N ILE A 141 -3.47 5.35 -3.68
CA ILE A 141 -2.05 5.05 -3.47
C ILE A 141 -1.25 5.34 -4.75
N LYS A 142 -1.73 4.87 -5.90
CA LYS A 142 -1.03 5.03 -7.19
C LYS A 142 -0.85 6.49 -7.60
N ARG A 143 -1.85 7.34 -7.34
CA ARG A 143 -1.86 8.74 -7.81
C ARG A 143 -1.33 9.74 -6.79
N ASP A 144 -1.67 9.55 -5.51
CA ASP A 144 -1.56 10.61 -4.52
C ASP A 144 -0.52 10.32 -3.43
N MET A 145 -0.13 9.04 -3.25
CA MET A 145 0.80 8.69 -2.20
C MET A 145 2.26 8.90 -2.64
N PRO A 146 3.07 9.64 -1.86
CA PRO A 146 4.48 9.83 -2.17
C PRO A 146 5.28 8.58 -1.78
N ILE A 147 5.25 7.56 -2.60
CA ILE A 147 5.98 6.32 -2.35
C ILE A 147 7.48 6.58 -2.41
N MET A 148 8.19 6.16 -1.36
CA MET A 148 9.64 6.32 -1.21
C MET A 148 10.40 5.01 -1.37
N CYS A 149 9.76 3.89 -1.06
CA CYS A 149 10.36 2.57 -1.14
C CYS A 149 9.41 1.62 -1.85
N VAL A 150 9.86 1.03 -2.94
CA VAL A 150 9.17 -0.05 -3.64
C VAL A 150 9.98 -1.31 -3.44
N MET A 151 9.34 -2.36 -2.95
CA MET A 151 9.95 -3.68 -2.74
C MET A 151 8.96 -4.75 -3.12
N GLY A 152 9.40 -5.79 -3.77
CA GLY A 152 8.53 -6.88 -4.18
C GLY A 152 9.25 -7.90 -5.05
N ASN A 153 8.59 -9.02 -5.29
CA ASN A 153 9.03 -10.05 -6.21
C ASN A 153 7.91 -10.34 -7.20
N PRO A 154 7.74 -9.49 -8.24
CA PRO A 154 6.69 -9.70 -9.23
C PRO A 154 6.93 -11.01 -10.00
N PRO A 155 5.86 -11.66 -10.49
CA PRO A 155 6.00 -12.88 -11.27
C PRO A 155 6.82 -12.61 -12.55
N TYR A 156 7.75 -13.51 -12.83
CA TYR A 156 8.53 -13.47 -14.06
C TYR A 156 7.64 -13.97 -15.20
N LEU A 157 7.32 -13.09 -16.13
CA LEU A 157 6.71 -13.49 -17.40
C LEU A 157 7.85 -13.85 -18.36
N GLY A 158 7.81 -15.05 -18.94
CA GLY A 158 8.73 -15.47 -19.99
C GLY A 158 8.66 -14.54 -21.22
N GLU A 159 9.56 -14.73 -22.16
CA GLU A 159 9.67 -13.93 -23.39
C GLU A 159 8.28 -13.71 -24.03
N GLY A 160 7.84 -12.47 -24.15
CA GLY A 160 6.61 -12.06 -24.83
C GLY A 160 5.47 -11.57 -23.94
N GLY A 161 5.59 -11.59 -22.61
CA GLY A 161 4.45 -11.33 -21.70
C GLY A 161 4.10 -9.88 -21.40
N VAL A 162 4.90 -8.89 -21.77
CA VAL A 162 4.72 -7.48 -21.32
C VAL A 162 4.89 -6.45 -22.45
N SER A 163 4.82 -6.85 -23.70
CA SER A 163 5.07 -5.97 -24.85
C SER A 163 3.83 -5.23 -25.38
N GLU A 164 2.65 -5.47 -24.83
CA GLU A 164 1.42 -4.87 -25.35
C GLU A 164 0.78 -3.89 -24.34
N GLY A 165 0.26 -2.77 -24.84
CA GLY A 165 -0.46 -1.76 -24.09
C GLY A 165 0.40 -0.70 -23.43
N CYS A 166 -0.12 -0.02 -22.42
CA CYS A 166 0.47 1.13 -21.71
C CYS A 166 1.91 0.90 -21.21
N ILE A 167 2.27 -0.34 -20.87
CA ILE A 167 3.62 -0.69 -20.42
C ILE A 167 4.62 -0.68 -21.58
N GLY A 168 4.21 -1.12 -22.77
CA GLY A 168 5.06 -1.05 -23.97
C GLY A 168 5.50 0.38 -24.23
N ASP A 169 4.56 1.32 -24.19
CA ASP A 169 4.81 2.74 -24.43
C ASP A 169 5.75 3.33 -23.36
N LEU A 170 5.53 3.01 -22.09
CA LEU A 170 6.39 3.44 -20.96
C LEU A 170 7.80 2.85 -21.04
N MET A 171 7.92 1.59 -21.46
CA MET A 171 9.24 0.94 -21.64
C MET A 171 10.01 1.55 -22.82
N ASP A 172 9.31 1.94 -23.87
CA ASP A 172 9.94 2.61 -25.03
C ASP A 172 10.45 4.00 -24.66
N ASP A 173 9.75 4.74 -23.83
CA ASP A 173 10.21 6.01 -23.31
C ASP A 173 11.44 5.83 -22.41
N TYR A 174 11.43 4.84 -21.52
CA TYR A 174 12.57 4.53 -20.66
C TYR A 174 13.81 4.09 -21.43
N LYS A 175 13.67 3.37 -22.56
CA LYS A 175 14.78 2.92 -23.41
C LYS A 175 15.38 4.05 -24.27
N LYS A 176 14.68 5.17 -24.44
CA LYS A 176 15.13 6.34 -25.22
C LYS A 176 15.95 7.32 -24.40
N GLU A 177 15.96 7.21 -23.08
CA GLU A 177 16.84 8.02 -22.25
C GLU A 177 18.28 7.50 -22.33
N PRO A 178 19.27 8.39 -22.58
CA PRO A 178 20.68 8.01 -22.74
C PRO A 178 21.34 7.59 -21.41
#